data_d8b848b8c6e1296368f073a68b8616ba
#
_entry.id   d8b848b8c6e1296368f073a68b8616ba
#
_cell.length_a   1.000
_cell.length_b   1.000
_cell.length_c   1.000
_cell.angle_alpha   90.00
_cell.angle_beta   90.00
_cell.angle_gamma   90.00
#
_symmetry.space_group_name_H-M   'P 1'
#
loop_
_entity.id
_entity.type
_entity.pdbx_description
1 polymer ?
#
loop_
_entity_poly.entity_id
_entity_poly.type
_entity_poly.pdbx_seq_one_letter_code
_entity_poly.pdbx_strand_id
1 'polypeptide(L)'
;MHNKECTCWNCPAIDLAGKVDFRACGQSVEEFRKRLGLEDSSQLVAECKRRPELGLYDPMSITFEECPEWIETPYGYALKNMRVMVLGIDGYLGWTLALWLGSLDFQVSGVDNYNRRNWVKERGSHTVVPIARMSERLHAAQEILGININFREIDILNEREKLREFIEEVKPEAIVHYAECPSAPFSMIDVNHAIFVQKNNVLGTLGLLFLMRDLVPESSLIKLGTMGEYGTPLTGRPLFEGMFPADAILKWEDREWSLGGELTPRDPVSFYHVSKVQDTFNVYEACKYWWLRSYDVMQGVIYGVYTPQVAADPRLRTRLDIDEWFGTVINRFVAQAIVGIPLTLYGSGEQIRGFIALEDAMQCMTRLIIHPPEPGQYGVVNQISGYYSLRDLAVTVAKIGKNEFGLEVKIQRVENPRVEADVHPFEPIYENLPKLFGFKPSVSLEEEIYRMFELLMQPEIKQRIEEKRHHILPKTWWSGEKRRVETLEIIELEKEIDRHEKKLKIYGH
;
A
#
# COMPACT_ATOMS: atom_id res chain seq x y z
N MET A 1 -21.99 -9.81 -19.14
CA MET A 1 -20.73 -10.55 -19.18
C MET A 1 -19.65 -9.50 -19.09
N HIS A 2 -18.99 -9.40 -17.96
CA HIS A 2 -17.99 -8.37 -17.73
C HIS A 2 -16.68 -8.86 -18.35
N ASN A 3 -16.11 -8.08 -19.28
CA ASN A 3 -14.72 -8.23 -19.72
C ASN A 3 -13.85 -8.06 -18.47
N LYS A 4 -13.44 -9.16 -17.86
CA LYS A 4 -12.46 -9.12 -16.78
C LYS A 4 -11.10 -9.23 -17.44
N GLU A 5 -10.35 -8.16 -17.45
CA GLU A 5 -8.97 -8.17 -17.92
C GLU A 5 -8.15 -9.10 -17.02
N CYS A 6 -7.72 -10.21 -17.61
CA CYS A 6 -6.77 -11.11 -16.99
C CYS A 6 -5.38 -10.71 -17.47
N THR A 7 -4.54 -10.21 -16.58
CA THR A 7 -3.15 -9.94 -16.92
C THR A 7 -2.35 -11.24 -16.90
N CYS A 8 -1.47 -11.45 -17.85
CA CYS A 8 -0.61 -12.65 -17.92
C CYS A 8 0.26 -12.84 -16.68
N TRP A 9 0.49 -11.79 -15.90
CA TRP A 9 1.22 -11.87 -14.63
C TRP A 9 0.49 -12.70 -13.56
N ASN A 10 -0.81 -12.88 -13.70
CA ASN A 10 -1.62 -13.71 -12.81
C ASN A 10 -1.79 -15.14 -13.38
N CYS A 11 -1.18 -15.43 -14.52
CA CYS A 11 -1.23 -16.76 -15.10
C CYS A 11 -0.15 -17.64 -14.47
N PRO A 12 -0.52 -18.77 -13.83
CA PRO A 12 0.45 -19.72 -13.26
C PRO A 12 1.41 -20.31 -14.29
N ALA A 13 1.11 -20.18 -15.59
CA ALA A 13 1.96 -20.66 -16.67
C ALA A 13 3.18 -19.76 -16.95
N ILE A 14 3.26 -18.57 -16.33
CA ILE A 14 4.39 -17.65 -16.52
C ILE A 14 5.29 -17.69 -15.29
N ASP A 15 6.54 -18.12 -15.48
CA ASP A 15 7.52 -18.10 -14.41
C ASP A 15 7.98 -16.66 -14.09
N LEU A 16 8.69 -16.51 -12.98
CA LEU A 16 9.18 -15.23 -12.47
C LEU A 16 10.16 -14.51 -13.40
N ALA A 17 10.71 -15.21 -14.39
CA ALA A 17 11.59 -14.64 -15.41
C ALA A 17 10.83 -14.26 -16.71
N GLY A 18 9.48 -14.34 -16.69
CA GLY A 18 8.64 -14.11 -17.87
C GLY A 18 8.67 -15.26 -18.87
N LYS A 19 9.15 -16.45 -18.45
CA LYS A 19 9.08 -17.67 -19.25
C LYS A 19 7.80 -18.42 -18.95
N VAL A 20 7.15 -18.92 -19.97
CA VAL A 20 5.91 -19.67 -19.80
C VAL A 20 6.21 -21.08 -19.28
N ASP A 21 5.79 -21.40 -18.05
CA ASP A 21 5.83 -22.77 -17.49
C ASP A 21 4.42 -23.40 -17.56
N PHE A 22 4.19 -24.14 -18.62
CA PHE A 22 2.91 -24.82 -18.85
C PHE A 22 2.57 -25.91 -17.83
N ARG A 23 3.54 -26.39 -17.04
CA ARG A 23 3.30 -27.37 -15.99
C ARG A 23 2.48 -26.78 -14.85
N ALA A 24 2.59 -25.47 -14.61
CA ALA A 24 1.80 -24.77 -13.62
C ALA A 24 0.30 -24.68 -14.00
N CYS A 25 -0.05 -24.84 -15.30
CA CYS A 25 -1.43 -24.87 -15.78
C CYS A 25 -2.07 -26.27 -15.76
N GLY A 26 -1.39 -27.30 -15.26
CA GLY A 26 -1.89 -28.66 -15.27
C GLY A 26 -1.97 -29.34 -16.62
N GLN A 27 -1.53 -28.65 -17.70
CA GLN A 27 -1.43 -29.20 -19.05
C GLN A 27 0.01 -29.51 -19.43
N SER A 28 0.24 -30.52 -20.24
CA SER A 28 1.57 -30.71 -20.80
C SER A 28 1.86 -29.63 -21.85
N VAL A 29 3.12 -29.17 -21.92
CA VAL A 29 3.60 -28.26 -22.96
C VAL A 29 3.18 -28.76 -24.35
N GLU A 30 3.11 -30.07 -24.50
CA GLU A 30 2.77 -30.77 -25.73
C GLU A 30 1.29 -30.62 -26.12
N GLU A 31 0.38 -30.67 -25.17
CA GLU A 31 -1.06 -30.47 -25.41
C GLU A 31 -1.37 -29.04 -25.81
N PHE A 32 -0.74 -28.05 -25.12
CA PHE A 32 -0.92 -26.64 -25.43
C PHE A 32 -0.34 -26.28 -26.80
N ARG A 33 0.86 -26.80 -27.12
CA ARG A 33 1.52 -26.67 -28.40
C ARG A 33 0.68 -27.24 -29.56
N LYS A 34 0.14 -28.44 -29.35
CA LYS A 34 -0.71 -29.12 -30.33
C LYS A 34 -2.01 -28.35 -30.61
N ARG A 35 -2.58 -27.73 -29.62
CA ARG A 35 -3.80 -26.91 -29.73
C ARG A 35 -3.55 -25.62 -30.50
N LEU A 36 -2.36 -25.01 -30.37
CA LEU A 36 -1.94 -23.83 -31.10
C LEU A 36 -1.32 -24.18 -32.46
N GLY A 37 -1.16 -25.46 -32.81
CA GLY A 37 -0.57 -25.88 -34.10
C GLY A 37 0.93 -25.57 -34.25
N LEU A 38 1.67 -25.49 -33.11
CA LEU A 38 3.09 -25.14 -33.11
C LEU A 38 3.99 -26.39 -33.13
N GLU A 39 5.13 -26.30 -33.82
CA GLU A 39 6.04 -27.45 -34.01
C GLU A 39 6.94 -27.69 -32.79
N ASP A 40 7.34 -26.65 -32.06
CA ASP A 40 8.13 -26.75 -30.84
C ASP A 40 7.80 -25.67 -29.77
N SER A 41 8.31 -25.83 -28.56
CA SER A 41 8.04 -24.90 -27.45
C SER A 41 8.73 -23.54 -27.61
N SER A 42 9.75 -23.40 -28.42
CA SER A 42 10.38 -22.12 -28.70
C SER A 42 9.51 -21.24 -29.61
N GLN A 43 8.72 -21.86 -30.47
CA GLN A 43 7.74 -21.17 -31.33
C GLN A 43 6.61 -20.56 -30.50
N LEU A 44 6.24 -21.15 -29.35
CA LEU A 44 5.19 -20.63 -28.50
C LEU A 44 5.54 -19.24 -27.93
N VAL A 45 6.76 -19.07 -27.42
CA VAL A 45 7.24 -17.77 -26.94
C VAL A 45 7.38 -16.76 -28.08
N ALA A 46 7.79 -17.20 -29.25
CA ALA A 46 7.89 -16.35 -30.45
C ALA A 46 6.50 -15.96 -30.96
N GLU A 47 5.53 -16.87 -30.92
CA GLU A 47 4.15 -16.60 -31.32
C GLU A 47 3.43 -15.69 -30.36
N CYS A 48 3.62 -15.83 -29.06
CA CYS A 48 3.14 -14.88 -28.06
C CYS A 48 3.66 -13.46 -28.28
N LYS A 49 4.88 -13.32 -28.83
CA LYS A 49 5.46 -12.02 -29.19
C LYS A 49 4.95 -11.48 -30.54
N ARG A 50 4.42 -12.33 -31.41
CA ARG A 50 3.98 -11.97 -32.78
C ARG A 50 2.49 -11.69 -32.90
N ARG A 51 1.72 -12.06 -31.91
CA ARG A 51 0.25 -11.92 -31.88
C ARG A 51 -0.22 -10.93 -30.84
N PRO A 52 0.09 -9.64 -31.00
CA PRO A 52 -0.39 -8.61 -30.09
C PRO A 52 -1.94 -8.55 -30.02
N GLU A 53 -2.62 -8.97 -31.09
CA GLU A 53 -4.08 -9.09 -31.13
C GLU A 53 -4.65 -10.14 -30.15
N LEU A 54 -3.85 -11.09 -29.72
CA LEU A 54 -4.22 -12.05 -28.66
C LEU A 54 -3.84 -11.58 -27.25
N GLY A 55 -3.25 -10.39 -27.12
CA GLY A 55 -2.76 -9.88 -25.84
C GLY A 55 -1.56 -10.65 -25.27
N LEU A 56 -1.10 -11.71 -25.92
CA LEU A 56 0.02 -12.55 -25.48
C LEU A 56 1.37 -11.82 -25.52
N TYR A 57 1.41 -10.67 -26.18
CA TYR A 57 2.59 -9.82 -26.29
C TYR A 57 2.84 -8.99 -25.04
N ASP A 58 1.78 -8.45 -24.44
CA ASP A 58 1.83 -7.71 -23.19
C ASP A 58 1.15 -8.55 -22.10
N PRO A 59 1.91 -9.06 -21.11
CA PRO A 59 1.35 -9.85 -20.02
C PRO A 59 0.25 -9.11 -19.22
N MET A 60 0.14 -7.80 -19.40
CA MET A 60 -0.86 -6.97 -18.70
C MET A 60 -2.17 -6.82 -19.48
N SER A 61 -2.25 -7.28 -20.75
CA SER A 61 -3.37 -6.97 -21.66
C SER A 61 -4.21 -8.16 -22.11
N ILE A 62 -3.94 -9.37 -21.63
CA ILE A 62 -4.76 -10.55 -21.99
C ILE A 62 -6.12 -10.48 -21.28
N THR A 63 -7.19 -10.55 -22.07
CA THR A 63 -8.56 -10.65 -21.52
C THR A 63 -8.89 -12.09 -21.12
N PHE A 64 -9.83 -12.24 -20.20
CA PHE A 64 -10.25 -13.52 -19.65
C PHE A 64 -10.84 -14.48 -20.70
N GLU A 65 -11.36 -13.93 -21.81
CA GLU A 65 -11.89 -14.69 -22.95
C GLU A 65 -10.79 -15.30 -23.83
N GLU A 66 -9.59 -14.70 -23.79
CA GLU A 66 -8.44 -15.11 -24.59
C GLU A 66 -7.53 -16.12 -23.89
N CYS A 67 -7.71 -16.35 -22.58
CA CYS A 67 -7.00 -17.37 -21.80
C CYS A 67 -7.99 -18.30 -21.06
N PRO A 68 -8.78 -19.13 -21.80
CA PRO A 68 -9.79 -20.00 -21.20
C PRO A 68 -9.21 -21.04 -20.24
N GLU A 69 -7.95 -21.45 -20.42
CA GLU A 69 -7.28 -22.37 -19.51
C GLU A 69 -7.13 -21.84 -18.11
N TRP A 70 -7.05 -20.53 -17.96
CA TRP A 70 -6.93 -19.89 -16.64
C TRP A 70 -8.16 -20.17 -15.76
N ILE A 71 -9.32 -20.36 -16.38
CA ILE A 71 -10.58 -20.71 -15.70
C ILE A 71 -10.66 -22.21 -15.43
N GLU A 72 -10.12 -23.05 -16.30
CA GLU A 72 -10.26 -24.50 -16.28
C GLU A 72 -9.12 -25.21 -15.54
N THR A 73 -8.03 -24.50 -15.19
CA THR A 73 -6.95 -25.12 -14.41
C THR A 73 -7.35 -25.25 -12.95
N PRO A 74 -6.92 -26.31 -12.26
CA PRO A 74 -7.11 -26.43 -10.79
C PRO A 74 -6.61 -25.21 -10.03
N TYR A 75 -5.61 -24.51 -10.54
CA TYR A 75 -5.01 -23.32 -9.95
C TYR A 75 -5.90 -22.07 -10.14
N GLY A 76 -6.45 -21.84 -11.32
CA GLY A 76 -7.40 -20.74 -11.56
C GLY A 76 -8.69 -20.90 -10.76
N TYR A 77 -9.16 -22.16 -10.60
CA TYR A 77 -10.32 -22.48 -9.76
C TYR A 77 -10.00 -22.28 -8.27
N ALA A 78 -8.78 -22.63 -7.83
CA ALA A 78 -8.33 -22.37 -6.46
C ALA A 78 -8.26 -20.88 -6.13
N LEU A 79 -7.77 -20.04 -7.05
CA LEU A 79 -7.73 -18.59 -6.85
C LEU A 79 -9.13 -17.98 -6.77
N LYS A 80 -10.07 -18.39 -7.63
CA LYS A 80 -11.46 -17.93 -7.60
C LYS A 80 -12.19 -18.13 -6.27
N ASN A 81 -11.79 -19.13 -5.51
CA ASN A 81 -12.44 -19.50 -4.24
C ASN A 81 -11.53 -19.28 -3.05
N MET A 82 -10.35 -18.68 -3.24
CA MET A 82 -9.42 -18.44 -2.14
C MET A 82 -10.03 -17.52 -1.09
N ARG A 83 -10.03 -17.99 0.16
CA ARG A 83 -10.59 -17.27 1.30
C ARG A 83 -9.57 -16.31 1.85
N VAL A 84 -9.88 -15.02 1.79
CA VAL A 84 -9.02 -13.95 2.31
C VAL A 84 -9.72 -13.20 3.42
N MET A 85 -9.05 -13.06 4.56
CA MET A 85 -9.55 -12.25 5.67
C MET A 85 -8.79 -10.93 5.75
N VAL A 86 -9.53 -9.80 5.74
CA VAL A 86 -8.98 -8.45 5.86
C VAL A 86 -9.28 -7.90 7.24
N LEU A 87 -8.24 -7.75 8.06
CA LEU A 87 -8.35 -7.10 9.37
C LEU A 87 -8.19 -5.59 9.18
N GLY A 88 -9.12 -4.78 9.71
CA GLY A 88 -9.16 -3.34 9.48
C GLY A 88 -9.89 -2.97 8.19
N ILE A 89 -10.95 -3.71 7.86
CA ILE A 89 -11.66 -3.60 6.57
C ILE A 89 -12.38 -2.26 6.35
N ASP A 90 -12.76 -1.51 7.39
CA ASP A 90 -13.39 -0.19 7.26
C ASP A 90 -12.40 0.93 6.90
N GLY A 91 -11.10 0.63 6.97
CA GLY A 91 -10.00 1.56 6.69
C GLY A 91 -9.89 1.95 5.21
N TYR A 92 -8.97 2.89 4.95
CA TYR A 92 -8.64 3.40 3.61
C TYR A 92 -8.21 2.28 2.66
N LEU A 93 -7.29 1.43 3.10
CA LEU A 93 -6.78 0.31 2.33
C LEU A 93 -7.67 -0.92 2.43
N GLY A 94 -8.19 -1.21 3.63
CA GLY A 94 -8.95 -2.42 3.90
C GLY A 94 -10.21 -2.55 3.06
N TRP A 95 -10.99 -1.47 2.97
CA TRP A 95 -12.20 -1.45 2.15
C TRP A 95 -11.88 -1.56 0.65
N THR A 96 -10.89 -0.80 0.20
CA THR A 96 -10.47 -0.82 -1.20
C THR A 96 -10.00 -2.23 -1.60
N LEU A 97 -9.18 -2.87 -0.76
CA LEU A 97 -8.70 -4.23 -1.02
C LEU A 97 -9.85 -5.26 -1.00
N ALA A 98 -10.79 -5.13 -0.08
CA ALA A 98 -11.93 -6.03 0.00
C ALA A 98 -12.79 -6.01 -1.28
N LEU A 99 -13.07 -4.83 -1.80
CA LEU A 99 -13.78 -4.68 -3.07
C LEU A 99 -12.96 -5.17 -4.26
N TRP A 100 -11.67 -4.84 -4.27
CA TRP A 100 -10.74 -5.26 -5.31
C TRP A 100 -10.66 -6.79 -5.40
N LEU A 101 -10.39 -7.48 -4.29
CA LEU A 101 -10.34 -8.94 -4.24
C LEU A 101 -11.70 -9.59 -4.57
N GLY A 102 -12.79 -9.03 -4.05
CA GLY A 102 -14.12 -9.52 -4.37
C GLY A 102 -14.44 -9.44 -5.86
N SER A 103 -13.97 -8.40 -6.57
CA SER A 103 -14.13 -8.29 -8.02
C SER A 103 -13.29 -9.29 -8.82
N LEU A 104 -12.29 -9.91 -8.18
CA LEU A 104 -11.47 -10.99 -8.72
C LEU A 104 -11.96 -12.38 -8.27
N ASP A 105 -13.19 -12.49 -7.75
CA ASP A 105 -13.84 -13.72 -7.29
C ASP A 105 -13.20 -14.39 -6.06
N PHE A 106 -12.44 -13.65 -5.25
CA PHE A 106 -12.00 -14.14 -3.93
C PHE A 106 -13.18 -14.17 -2.96
N GLN A 107 -13.18 -15.12 -2.03
CA GLN A 107 -14.10 -15.13 -0.89
C GLN A 107 -13.54 -14.21 0.20
N VAL A 108 -14.11 -13.01 0.28
CA VAL A 108 -13.61 -11.98 1.20
C VAL A 108 -14.39 -12.01 2.51
N SER A 109 -13.66 -12.08 3.61
CA SER A 109 -14.17 -11.82 4.95
C SER A 109 -13.37 -10.68 5.60
N GLY A 110 -13.92 -10.04 6.62
CA GLY A 110 -13.17 -8.99 7.30
C GLY A 110 -13.74 -8.57 8.63
N VAL A 111 -12.88 -7.95 9.44
CA VAL A 111 -13.23 -7.40 10.73
C VAL A 111 -12.78 -5.95 10.87
N ASP A 112 -13.51 -5.19 11.67
CA ASP A 112 -13.15 -3.83 12.07
C ASP A 112 -13.85 -3.48 13.39
N ASN A 113 -13.28 -2.56 14.16
CA ASN A 113 -13.88 -2.01 15.39
C ASN A 113 -14.21 -0.51 15.24
N TYR A 114 -14.08 0.03 14.05
CA TYR A 114 -14.29 1.44 13.68
C TYR A 114 -13.43 2.46 14.46
N ASN A 115 -12.37 2.02 15.12
CA ASN A 115 -11.51 2.91 15.89
C ASN A 115 -10.91 4.03 15.04
N ARG A 116 -10.63 3.77 13.75
CA ARG A 116 -10.16 4.83 12.83
C ARG A 116 -11.17 5.99 12.72
N ARG A 117 -12.46 5.71 12.70
CA ARG A 117 -13.51 6.75 12.70
C ARG A 117 -13.50 7.53 14.00
N ASN A 118 -13.30 6.83 15.13
CA ASN A 118 -13.26 7.41 16.47
C ASN A 118 -12.04 8.31 16.68
N TRP A 119 -10.84 7.87 16.29
CA TRP A 119 -9.61 8.66 16.42
C TRP A 119 -9.68 9.97 15.65
N VAL A 120 -10.15 9.93 14.40
CA VAL A 120 -10.29 11.14 13.58
C VAL A 120 -11.31 12.10 14.22
N LYS A 121 -12.44 11.57 14.72
CA LYS A 121 -13.48 12.35 15.41
C LYS A 121 -12.95 12.95 16.73
N GLU A 122 -12.19 12.20 17.51
CA GLU A 122 -11.53 12.67 18.73
C GLU A 122 -10.64 13.88 18.47
N ARG A 123 -9.96 13.92 17.33
CA ARG A 123 -9.15 15.06 16.88
C ARG A 123 -9.99 16.21 16.31
N GLY A 124 -11.31 16.15 16.35
CA GLY A 124 -12.22 17.16 15.81
C GLY A 124 -12.28 17.20 14.29
N SER A 125 -11.71 16.17 13.62
CA SER A 125 -11.71 16.04 12.17
C SER A 125 -12.75 15.01 11.68
N HIS A 126 -12.81 14.77 10.38
CA HIS A 126 -13.56 13.70 9.74
C HIS A 126 -12.94 13.36 8.40
N THR A 127 -13.24 12.20 7.85
CA THR A 127 -12.90 11.90 6.46
C THR A 127 -13.60 12.88 5.52
N VAL A 128 -12.86 13.46 4.57
CA VAL A 128 -13.47 14.45 3.65
C VAL A 128 -14.30 13.80 2.57
N VAL A 129 -13.94 12.62 2.10
CA VAL A 129 -14.79 11.79 1.27
C VAL A 129 -15.86 11.16 2.17
N PRO A 130 -17.17 11.43 1.95
CA PRO A 130 -18.23 10.78 2.71
C PRO A 130 -18.16 9.27 2.56
N ILE A 131 -18.22 8.55 3.68
CA ILE A 131 -18.31 7.09 3.68
C ILE A 131 -19.61 6.63 4.33
N ALA A 132 -20.30 5.72 3.69
CA ALA A 132 -21.54 5.13 4.17
C ALA A 132 -21.32 4.26 5.42
N ARG A 133 -22.38 3.87 6.10
CA ARG A 133 -22.33 2.86 7.16
C ARG A 133 -21.93 1.51 6.57
N MET A 134 -21.29 0.66 7.36
CA MET A 134 -20.83 -0.63 6.86
C MET A 134 -21.95 -1.47 6.25
N SER A 135 -23.14 -1.49 6.86
CA SER A 135 -24.29 -2.19 6.31
C SER A 135 -24.70 -1.69 4.92
N GLU A 136 -24.65 -0.37 4.69
CA GLU A 136 -24.96 0.25 3.40
C GLU A 136 -23.84 -0.05 2.37
N ARG A 137 -22.57 -0.05 2.82
CA ARG A 137 -21.40 -0.40 1.99
C ARG A 137 -21.46 -1.86 1.53
N LEU A 138 -21.78 -2.80 2.43
CA LEU A 138 -21.94 -4.22 2.12
C LEU A 138 -23.12 -4.45 1.16
N HIS A 139 -24.24 -3.77 1.39
CA HIS A 139 -25.38 -3.85 0.49
C HIS A 139 -25.04 -3.32 -0.91
N ALA A 140 -24.35 -2.17 -0.99
CA ALA A 140 -23.92 -1.59 -2.27
C ALA A 140 -22.90 -2.49 -3.00
N ALA A 141 -21.97 -3.11 -2.27
CA ALA A 141 -21.03 -4.07 -2.84
C ALA A 141 -21.73 -5.25 -3.51
N GLN A 142 -22.76 -5.78 -2.85
CA GLN A 142 -23.58 -6.84 -3.42
C GLN A 142 -24.46 -6.36 -4.58
N GLU A 143 -25.13 -5.22 -4.43
CA GLU A 143 -26.07 -4.68 -5.41
C GLU A 143 -25.38 -4.24 -6.72
N ILE A 144 -24.26 -3.51 -6.60
CA ILE A 144 -23.57 -2.86 -7.72
C ILE A 144 -22.50 -3.75 -8.35
N LEU A 145 -21.73 -4.47 -7.52
CA LEU A 145 -20.57 -5.24 -7.95
C LEU A 145 -20.78 -6.76 -7.88
N GLY A 146 -21.88 -7.23 -7.28
CA GLY A 146 -22.09 -8.67 -7.05
C GLY A 146 -21.18 -9.26 -5.99
N ILE A 147 -20.53 -8.44 -5.17
CA ILE A 147 -19.53 -8.85 -4.19
C ILE A 147 -20.17 -9.09 -2.83
N ASN A 148 -20.04 -10.31 -2.31
CA ASN A 148 -20.42 -10.66 -0.95
C ASN A 148 -19.20 -10.63 -0.02
N ILE A 149 -19.29 -9.84 1.06
CA ILE A 149 -18.25 -9.74 2.07
C ILE A 149 -18.82 -10.22 3.41
N ASN A 150 -18.21 -11.26 4.00
CA ASN A 150 -18.55 -11.72 5.34
C ASN A 150 -17.89 -10.82 6.38
N PHE A 151 -18.65 -9.91 6.99
CA PHE A 151 -18.14 -8.90 7.93
C PHE A 151 -18.57 -9.17 9.35
N ARG A 152 -17.64 -8.98 10.31
CA ARG A 152 -17.95 -8.92 11.75
C ARG A 152 -17.28 -7.70 12.41
N GLU A 153 -18.03 -7.05 13.30
CA GLU A 153 -17.47 -6.03 14.17
C GLU A 153 -16.72 -6.70 15.31
N ILE A 154 -15.38 -6.63 15.26
CA ILE A 154 -14.49 -7.25 16.24
C ILE A 154 -13.27 -6.36 16.48
N ASP A 155 -12.95 -6.12 17.74
CA ASP A 155 -11.67 -5.56 18.18
C ASP A 155 -10.65 -6.69 18.36
N ILE A 156 -9.65 -6.73 17.47
CA ILE A 156 -8.66 -7.83 17.44
C ILE A 156 -7.79 -7.90 18.71
N LEU A 157 -7.65 -6.78 19.43
CA LEU A 157 -6.90 -6.72 20.69
C LEU A 157 -7.75 -7.19 21.86
N ASN A 158 -8.99 -6.69 21.97
CA ASN A 158 -9.82 -6.83 23.17
C ASN A 158 -10.85 -7.96 23.07
N GLU A 159 -11.21 -8.41 21.86
CA GLU A 159 -12.23 -9.44 21.61
C GLU A 159 -11.64 -10.68 20.93
N ARG A 160 -10.52 -11.17 21.47
CA ARG A 160 -9.74 -12.27 20.88
C ARG A 160 -10.55 -13.56 20.68
N GLU A 161 -11.48 -13.88 21.60
CA GLU A 161 -12.32 -15.08 21.45
C GLU A 161 -13.30 -14.95 20.27
N LYS A 162 -13.88 -13.77 20.05
CA LYS A 162 -14.72 -13.54 18.85
C LYS A 162 -13.90 -13.66 17.55
N LEU A 163 -12.66 -13.17 17.57
CA LEU A 163 -11.75 -13.33 16.44
C LEU A 163 -11.39 -14.81 16.22
N ARG A 164 -11.16 -15.56 17.29
CA ARG A 164 -10.94 -17.03 17.24
C ARG A 164 -12.10 -17.73 16.53
N GLU A 165 -13.32 -17.54 17.01
CA GLU A 165 -14.52 -18.13 16.44
C GLU A 165 -14.68 -17.78 14.95
N PHE A 166 -14.36 -16.54 14.57
CA PHE A 166 -14.50 -16.12 13.20
C PHE A 166 -13.41 -16.71 12.28
N ILE A 167 -12.17 -16.85 12.75
CA ILE A 167 -11.10 -17.54 12.01
C ILE A 167 -11.44 -19.03 11.84
N GLU A 168 -11.98 -19.70 12.88
CA GLU A 168 -12.41 -21.10 12.81
C GLU A 168 -13.55 -21.33 11.80
N GLU A 169 -14.48 -20.38 11.71
CA GLU A 169 -15.58 -20.42 10.73
C GLU A 169 -15.07 -20.20 9.30
N VAL A 170 -14.29 -19.15 9.07
CA VAL A 170 -13.85 -18.74 7.73
C VAL A 170 -12.73 -19.63 7.20
N LYS A 171 -11.81 -20.05 8.06
CA LYS A 171 -10.57 -20.77 7.70
C LYS A 171 -9.83 -20.09 6.54
N PRO A 172 -9.41 -18.83 6.71
CA PRO A 172 -8.77 -18.07 5.64
C PRO A 172 -7.48 -18.74 5.19
N GLU A 173 -7.17 -18.63 3.90
CA GLU A 173 -5.91 -19.08 3.30
C GLU A 173 -4.86 -17.95 3.30
N ALA A 174 -5.33 -16.70 3.36
CA ALA A 174 -4.50 -15.54 3.60
C ALA A 174 -5.18 -14.56 4.55
N ILE A 175 -4.40 -13.92 5.41
CA ILE A 175 -4.85 -12.85 6.30
C ILE A 175 -4.06 -11.59 5.97
N VAL A 176 -4.77 -10.50 5.64
CA VAL A 176 -4.18 -9.18 5.43
C VAL A 176 -4.42 -8.33 6.67
N HIS A 177 -3.33 -7.88 7.29
CA HIS A 177 -3.40 -7.18 8.57
C HIS A 177 -3.23 -5.67 8.42
N TYR A 178 -4.37 -4.96 8.33
CA TYR A 178 -4.48 -3.51 8.32
C TYR A 178 -5.08 -2.93 9.62
N ALA A 179 -5.42 -3.77 10.61
CA ALA A 179 -6.08 -3.36 11.84
C ALA A 179 -5.11 -2.72 12.85
N GLU A 180 -4.37 -1.73 12.41
CA GLU A 180 -3.39 -1.02 13.22
C GLU A 180 -3.63 0.49 13.19
N CYS A 181 -3.10 1.22 14.17
CA CYS A 181 -3.10 2.67 14.17
C CYS A 181 -1.92 3.18 13.31
N PRO A 182 -2.16 3.69 12.08
CA PRO A 182 -1.09 3.94 11.11
C PRO A 182 -0.59 5.38 11.16
N SER A 183 -0.35 5.95 12.35
CA SER A 183 -0.05 7.37 12.44
C SER A 183 1.14 7.71 13.33
N ALA A 184 2.24 8.15 12.70
CA ALA A 184 3.37 8.70 13.40
C ALA A 184 3.00 9.95 14.22
N PRO A 185 2.36 11.01 13.65
CA PRO A 185 1.98 12.19 14.42
C PRO A 185 1.05 11.89 15.59
N PHE A 186 0.09 10.96 15.43
CA PHE A 186 -0.83 10.56 16.49
C PHE A 186 -0.07 9.91 17.66
N SER A 187 0.92 9.09 17.40
CA SER A 187 1.75 8.43 18.41
C SER A 187 2.66 9.39 19.18
N MET A 188 2.85 10.61 18.69
CA MET A 188 3.74 11.63 19.28
C MET A 188 2.98 12.72 20.05
N ILE A 189 1.65 12.63 20.19
CA ILE A 189 0.83 13.65 20.87
C ILE A 189 1.13 13.68 22.38
N ASP A 190 1.06 12.53 23.04
CA ASP A 190 1.32 12.35 24.46
C ASP A 190 1.50 10.87 24.82
N VAL A 191 1.77 10.61 26.10
CA VAL A 191 2.00 9.26 26.62
C VAL A 191 0.82 8.30 26.39
N ASN A 192 -0.42 8.79 26.48
CA ASN A 192 -1.61 7.94 26.31
C ASN A 192 -1.75 7.47 24.86
N HIS A 193 -1.52 8.38 23.90
CA HIS A 193 -1.52 8.05 22.48
C HIS A 193 -0.38 7.09 22.13
N ALA A 194 0.83 7.32 22.67
CA ALA A 194 1.96 6.43 22.46
C ALA A 194 1.67 5.02 23.02
N ILE A 195 1.21 4.90 24.26
CA ILE A 195 0.85 3.62 24.90
C ILE A 195 -0.27 2.93 24.09
N PHE A 196 -1.28 3.69 23.68
CA PHE A 196 -2.39 3.15 22.90
C PHE A 196 -1.87 2.52 21.59
N VAL A 197 -1.03 3.23 20.84
CA VAL A 197 -0.45 2.73 19.58
C VAL A 197 0.36 1.46 19.80
N GLN A 198 1.20 1.42 20.87
CA GLN A 198 1.95 0.21 21.22
C GLN A 198 1.02 -0.97 21.54
N LYS A 199 0.01 -0.77 22.35
CA LYS A 199 -0.94 -1.83 22.71
C LYS A 199 -1.73 -2.32 21.49
N ASN A 200 -2.30 -1.40 20.71
CA ASN A 200 -3.14 -1.73 19.57
C ASN A 200 -2.36 -2.50 18.50
N ASN A 201 -1.20 -1.99 18.13
CA ASN A 201 -0.41 -2.59 17.05
C ASN A 201 0.29 -3.86 17.54
N VAL A 202 1.19 -3.75 18.53
CA VAL A 202 2.07 -4.87 18.93
C VAL A 202 1.30 -6.01 19.56
N LEU A 203 0.42 -5.73 20.54
CA LEU A 203 -0.31 -6.80 21.23
C LEU A 203 -1.43 -7.38 20.35
N GLY A 204 -2.03 -6.57 19.47
CA GLY A 204 -3.00 -7.03 18.48
C GLY A 204 -2.35 -8.02 17.51
N THR A 205 -1.22 -7.66 16.93
CA THR A 205 -0.43 -8.53 16.02
C THR A 205 0.03 -9.80 16.74
N LEU A 206 0.59 -9.69 17.93
CA LEU A 206 1.03 -10.86 18.71
C LEU A 206 -0.14 -11.82 18.99
N GLY A 207 -1.30 -11.29 19.40
CA GLY A 207 -2.51 -12.11 19.61
C GLY A 207 -2.96 -12.84 18.34
N LEU A 208 -2.92 -12.17 17.18
CA LEU A 208 -3.22 -12.78 15.89
C LEU A 208 -2.26 -13.91 15.54
N LEU A 209 -0.96 -13.75 15.75
CA LEU A 209 0.04 -14.78 15.45
C LEU A 209 -0.22 -16.08 16.25
N PHE A 210 -0.61 -15.96 17.53
CA PHE A 210 -1.01 -17.13 18.33
C PHE A 210 -2.27 -17.81 17.77
N LEU A 211 -3.28 -17.03 17.36
CA LEU A 211 -4.49 -17.60 16.74
C LEU A 211 -4.17 -18.29 15.41
N MET A 212 -3.31 -17.71 14.59
CA MET A 212 -2.87 -18.33 13.33
C MET A 212 -2.15 -19.65 13.56
N ARG A 213 -1.22 -19.69 14.52
CA ARG A 213 -0.52 -20.92 14.91
C ARG A 213 -1.48 -22.04 15.30
N ASP A 214 -2.50 -21.71 16.08
CA ASP A 214 -3.40 -22.71 16.69
C ASP A 214 -4.51 -23.16 15.71
N LEU A 215 -4.98 -22.29 14.80
CA LEU A 215 -6.19 -22.53 14.01
C LEU A 215 -5.94 -22.70 12.51
N VAL A 216 -5.00 -21.90 11.96
CA VAL A 216 -4.77 -21.82 10.51
C VAL A 216 -3.27 -21.68 10.20
N PRO A 217 -2.42 -22.61 10.65
CA PRO A 217 -0.97 -22.51 10.52
C PRO A 217 -0.49 -22.46 9.05
N GLU A 218 -1.30 -22.98 8.13
CA GLU A 218 -1.02 -22.95 6.68
C GLU A 218 -1.40 -21.62 6.00
N SER A 219 -2.11 -20.71 6.71
CA SER A 219 -2.46 -19.41 6.16
C SER A 219 -1.22 -18.52 6.02
N SER A 220 -1.17 -17.73 4.95
CA SER A 220 -0.17 -16.67 4.83
C SER A 220 -0.62 -15.40 5.54
N LEU A 221 0.29 -14.75 6.27
CA LEU A 221 0.07 -13.42 6.81
C LEU A 221 0.70 -12.38 5.88
N ILE A 222 -0.08 -11.40 5.45
CA ILE A 222 0.45 -10.21 4.80
C ILE A 222 0.32 -9.05 5.81
N LYS A 223 1.42 -8.81 6.53
CA LYS A 223 1.50 -7.73 7.52
C LYS A 223 1.89 -6.44 6.83
N LEU A 224 1.16 -5.37 7.11
CA LEU A 224 1.52 -4.05 6.63
C LEU A 224 2.60 -3.43 7.52
N GLY A 225 3.83 -3.40 7.02
CA GLY A 225 4.95 -2.64 7.56
C GLY A 225 4.96 -1.20 7.03
N THR A 226 6.07 -0.54 7.15
CA THR A 226 6.27 0.81 6.63
C THR A 226 7.75 1.06 6.33
N MET A 227 8.04 1.80 5.27
CA MET A 227 9.41 2.26 5.01
C MET A 227 9.97 3.14 6.13
N GLY A 228 9.12 3.71 6.98
CA GLY A 228 9.53 4.44 8.17
C GLY A 228 10.23 3.59 9.25
N GLU A 229 10.20 2.27 9.15
CA GLU A 229 10.99 1.37 9.98
C GLU A 229 12.48 1.48 9.70
N TYR A 230 12.86 1.71 8.43
CA TYR A 230 14.26 1.92 8.04
C TYR A 230 14.82 3.24 8.57
N GLY A 231 13.93 4.20 8.86
CA GLY A 231 14.31 5.55 9.28
C GLY A 231 14.94 6.37 8.16
N THR A 232 15.85 7.25 8.55
CA THR A 232 16.56 8.17 7.63
C THR A 232 18.07 8.07 7.87
N PRO A 233 18.72 6.93 7.52
CA PRO A 233 20.11 6.73 7.83
C PRO A 233 21.01 7.73 7.10
N LEU A 234 21.66 8.61 7.86
CA LEU A 234 22.57 9.64 7.34
C LEU A 234 23.86 9.06 6.71
N THR A 235 24.13 7.79 6.96
CA THR A 235 25.30 7.09 6.40
C THR A 235 25.21 6.85 4.89
N GLY A 236 24.06 7.06 4.28
CA GLY A 236 23.83 6.77 2.86
C GLY A 236 23.81 5.29 2.51
N ARG A 237 23.67 4.40 3.50
CA ARG A 237 23.54 2.97 3.21
C ARG A 237 22.25 2.69 2.47
N PRO A 238 22.23 1.74 1.50
CA PRO A 238 21.00 1.32 0.84
C PRO A 238 19.95 0.80 1.82
N LEU A 239 18.68 1.02 1.51
CA LEU A 239 17.54 0.49 2.26
C LEU A 239 17.17 -0.87 1.66
N PHE A 240 17.85 -1.92 2.10
CA PHE A 240 17.61 -3.29 1.66
C PHE A 240 16.20 -3.77 2.07
N GLU A 241 15.64 -4.68 1.29
CA GLU A 241 14.30 -5.25 1.53
C GLU A 241 14.31 -6.21 2.72
N GLY A 242 14.37 -5.64 3.92
CA GLY A 242 14.30 -6.33 5.20
C GLY A 242 15.53 -7.06 5.64
N MET A 243 16.24 -7.72 4.73
CA MET A 243 17.41 -8.56 4.99
C MET A 243 18.64 -8.00 4.30
N PHE A 244 19.83 -8.31 4.86
CA PHE A 244 21.05 -8.09 4.12
C PHE A 244 21.15 -9.05 2.94
N PRO A 245 21.69 -8.59 1.78
CA PRO A 245 21.96 -9.48 0.65
C PRO A 245 22.92 -10.61 1.03
N ALA A 246 22.86 -11.73 0.31
CA ALA A 246 23.59 -12.95 0.64
C ALA A 246 25.12 -12.78 0.73
N ASP A 247 25.67 -11.81 0.02
CA ASP A 247 27.08 -11.47 -0.06
C ASP A 247 27.52 -10.34 0.91
N ALA A 248 26.61 -9.87 1.76
CA ALA A 248 26.92 -8.82 2.74
C ALA A 248 27.94 -9.33 3.79
N ILE A 249 28.97 -8.54 4.04
CA ILE A 249 30.06 -8.86 4.97
C ILE A 249 30.24 -7.72 5.97
N LEU A 250 30.28 -8.07 7.25
CA LEU A 250 30.74 -7.19 8.31
C LEU A 250 32.23 -7.32 8.47
N LYS A 251 32.96 -6.22 8.37
CA LYS A 251 34.41 -6.16 8.66
C LYS A 251 34.65 -5.38 9.93
N TRP A 252 35.41 -5.98 10.85
CA TRP A 252 35.87 -5.30 12.04
C TRP A 252 37.30 -5.78 12.36
N GLU A 253 38.20 -4.85 12.46
CA GLU A 253 39.64 -5.15 12.60
C GLU A 253 40.08 -6.10 11.47
N ASP A 254 40.77 -7.18 11.78
CA ASP A 254 41.25 -8.19 10.83
C ASP A 254 40.26 -9.37 10.62
N ARG A 255 39.01 -9.22 11.04
CA ARG A 255 38.00 -10.28 10.98
C ARG A 255 36.82 -9.89 10.09
N GLU A 256 36.25 -10.91 9.46
CA GLU A 256 35.06 -10.78 8.60
C GLU A 256 34.00 -11.78 9.04
N TRP A 257 32.73 -11.36 8.94
CA TRP A 257 31.52 -12.19 9.17
C TRP A 257 30.54 -11.98 8.06
N SER A 258 29.87 -13.07 7.65
CA SER A 258 28.71 -12.97 6.76
C SER A 258 27.51 -12.39 7.52
N LEU A 259 26.81 -11.42 6.92
CA LEU A 259 25.53 -10.89 7.36
C LEU A 259 24.38 -11.36 6.47
N GLY A 260 24.68 -12.14 5.42
CA GLY A 260 23.66 -12.55 4.46
C GLY A 260 22.46 -13.22 5.12
N GLY A 261 21.26 -12.70 4.85
CA GLY A 261 20.01 -13.19 5.43
C GLY A 261 19.68 -12.72 6.85
N GLU A 262 20.56 -11.90 7.48
CA GLU A 262 20.20 -11.24 8.74
C GLU A 262 19.32 -10.02 8.51
N LEU A 263 18.45 -9.70 9.48
CA LEU A 263 17.62 -8.51 9.43
C LEU A 263 18.49 -7.24 9.38
N THR A 264 18.17 -6.34 8.45
CA THR A 264 18.87 -5.05 8.39
C THR A 264 18.52 -4.19 9.61
N PRO A 265 19.45 -3.33 10.08
CA PRO A 265 19.19 -2.41 11.18
C PRO A 265 17.98 -1.50 10.88
N ARG A 266 17.16 -1.26 11.89
CA ARG A 266 16.02 -0.35 11.87
C ARG A 266 16.35 0.92 12.67
N ASP A 267 15.85 2.08 12.20
CA ASP A 267 16.07 3.37 12.83
C ASP A 267 14.75 4.19 12.86
N PRO A 268 13.74 3.69 13.63
CA PRO A 268 12.39 4.27 13.63
C PRO A 268 12.38 5.68 14.23
N VAL A 269 11.62 6.59 13.60
CA VAL A 269 11.58 8.03 13.95
C VAL A 269 10.35 8.45 14.77
N SER A 270 9.47 7.52 15.17
CA SER A 270 8.32 7.77 16.05
C SER A 270 7.90 6.52 16.78
N PHE A 271 7.07 6.66 17.84
CA PHE A 271 6.54 5.49 18.57
C PHE A 271 5.64 4.58 17.70
N TYR A 272 4.97 5.13 16.68
CA TYR A 272 4.31 4.32 15.67
C TYR A 272 5.33 3.45 14.90
N HIS A 273 6.41 4.04 14.38
CA HIS A 273 7.42 3.26 13.66
C HIS A 273 8.12 2.23 14.56
N VAL A 274 8.31 2.56 15.86
CA VAL A 274 8.80 1.58 16.86
C VAL A 274 7.84 0.40 16.99
N SER A 275 6.52 0.63 17.04
CA SER A 275 5.54 -0.47 17.10
C SER A 275 5.63 -1.38 15.86
N LYS A 276 5.86 -0.79 14.69
CA LYS A 276 6.03 -1.55 13.45
C LYS A 276 7.29 -2.40 13.43
N VAL A 277 8.41 -1.87 13.95
CA VAL A 277 9.64 -2.66 14.12
C VAL A 277 9.42 -3.83 15.07
N GLN A 278 8.70 -3.63 16.18
CA GLN A 278 8.37 -4.72 17.11
C GLN A 278 7.50 -5.79 16.44
N ASP A 279 6.53 -5.39 15.61
CA ASP A 279 5.72 -6.32 14.83
C ASP A 279 6.54 -7.11 13.81
N THR A 280 7.51 -6.46 13.14
CA THR A 280 8.47 -7.13 12.27
C THR A 280 9.17 -8.27 12.99
N PHE A 281 9.69 -8.02 14.22
CA PHE A 281 10.35 -9.08 15.01
C PHE A 281 9.37 -10.17 15.45
N ASN A 282 8.16 -9.82 15.91
CA ASN A 282 7.15 -10.80 16.30
C ASN A 282 6.78 -11.73 15.13
N VAL A 283 6.59 -11.18 13.94
CA VAL A 283 6.26 -11.96 12.74
C VAL A 283 7.44 -12.82 12.28
N TYR A 284 8.65 -12.24 12.26
CA TYR A 284 9.88 -12.97 11.92
C TYR A 284 10.09 -14.20 12.83
N GLU A 285 9.97 -14.02 14.14
CA GLU A 285 10.12 -15.11 15.10
C GLU A 285 8.97 -16.15 14.99
N ALA A 286 7.74 -15.72 14.70
CA ALA A 286 6.63 -16.62 14.48
C ALA A 286 6.84 -17.50 13.23
N CYS A 287 7.39 -16.96 12.16
CA CYS A 287 7.77 -17.75 10.99
C CYS A 287 8.88 -18.75 11.35
N LYS A 288 9.89 -18.33 12.07
CA LYS A 288 11.05 -19.14 12.43
C LYS A 288 10.72 -20.29 13.40
N TYR A 289 9.89 -20.00 14.44
CA TYR A 289 9.64 -21.00 15.49
C TYR A 289 8.37 -21.83 15.26
N TRP A 290 7.35 -21.26 14.59
CA TRP A 290 6.06 -21.91 14.41
C TRP A 290 5.78 -22.29 12.95
N TRP A 291 6.75 -22.07 12.08
CA TRP A 291 6.60 -22.37 10.65
C TRP A 291 5.46 -21.63 9.98
N LEU A 292 5.03 -20.51 10.55
CA LEU A 292 4.11 -19.60 9.87
C LEU A 292 4.80 -19.04 8.64
N ARG A 293 4.03 -18.49 7.72
CA ARG A 293 4.55 -17.82 6.51
C ARG A 293 4.02 -16.41 6.44
N SER A 294 4.86 -15.43 6.11
CA SER A 294 4.45 -14.05 6.07
C SER A 294 5.23 -13.22 5.06
N TYR A 295 4.53 -12.26 4.47
CA TYR A 295 5.15 -11.07 3.89
C TYR A 295 5.03 -9.89 4.84
N ASP A 296 6.14 -9.16 5.02
CA ASP A 296 6.17 -7.85 5.65
C ASP A 296 6.30 -6.78 4.55
N VAL A 297 5.25 -6.00 4.37
CA VAL A 297 5.15 -5.02 3.29
C VAL A 297 5.67 -3.69 3.80
N MET A 298 6.92 -3.34 3.49
CA MET A 298 7.51 -2.03 3.79
C MET A 298 6.87 -0.99 2.88
N GLN A 299 5.69 -0.52 3.31
CA GLN A 299 4.86 0.34 2.50
C GLN A 299 5.40 1.76 2.42
N GLY A 300 5.51 2.28 1.19
CA GLY A 300 5.64 3.70 0.92
C GLY A 300 4.38 4.47 1.27
N VAL A 301 4.40 5.79 1.06
CA VAL A 301 3.24 6.65 1.31
C VAL A 301 2.18 6.39 0.23
N ILE A 302 1.01 5.88 0.64
CA ILE A 302 -0.11 5.70 -0.29
C ILE A 302 -0.83 7.02 -0.51
N TYR A 303 -1.20 7.26 -1.76
CA TYR A 303 -2.00 8.40 -2.19
C TYR A 303 -3.08 7.98 -3.16
N GLY A 304 -4.09 8.83 -3.33
CA GLY A 304 -5.16 8.61 -4.29
C GLY A 304 -6.48 8.21 -3.66
N VAL A 305 -7.49 8.13 -4.52
CA VAL A 305 -8.88 7.89 -4.14
C VAL A 305 -9.59 6.91 -5.08
N TYR A 306 -8.88 6.43 -6.07
CA TYR A 306 -9.48 5.72 -7.18
C TYR A 306 -9.08 4.24 -7.23
N THR A 307 -10.07 3.39 -7.39
CA THR A 307 -10.06 2.12 -8.13
C THR A 307 -11.42 2.00 -8.81
N PRO A 308 -11.57 1.20 -9.88
CA PRO A 308 -12.84 1.02 -10.55
C PRO A 308 -13.99 0.66 -9.58
N GLN A 309 -13.69 -0.15 -8.55
CA GLN A 309 -14.68 -0.62 -7.58
C GLN A 309 -15.17 0.49 -6.65
N VAL A 310 -14.23 1.28 -6.07
CA VAL A 310 -14.63 2.37 -5.15
C VAL A 310 -15.27 3.56 -5.89
N ALA A 311 -15.03 3.69 -7.20
CA ALA A 311 -15.60 4.73 -8.03
C ALA A 311 -16.98 4.37 -8.59
N ALA A 312 -17.40 3.10 -8.54
CA ALA A 312 -18.62 2.60 -9.14
C ALA A 312 -19.91 3.20 -8.53
N ASP A 313 -19.89 3.53 -7.23
CA ASP A 313 -21.04 4.12 -6.53
C ASP A 313 -20.55 4.96 -5.32
N PRO A 314 -21.19 6.11 -5.00
CA PRO A 314 -20.81 6.91 -3.83
C PRO A 314 -20.79 6.15 -2.51
N ARG A 315 -21.63 5.12 -2.33
CA ARG A 315 -21.67 4.27 -1.14
C ARG A 315 -20.44 3.34 -1.01
N LEU A 316 -19.71 3.11 -2.11
CA LEU A 316 -18.52 2.26 -2.18
C LEU A 316 -17.22 3.05 -1.96
N ARG A 317 -17.27 4.37 -1.91
CA ARG A 317 -16.09 5.22 -1.73
C ARG A 317 -15.28 4.82 -0.50
N THR A 318 -13.97 4.93 -0.62
CA THR A 318 -13.06 4.77 0.53
C THR A 318 -12.89 6.10 1.25
N ARG A 319 -12.45 6.04 2.49
CA ARG A 319 -12.16 7.23 3.30
C ARG A 319 -10.95 8.00 2.76
N LEU A 320 -10.92 9.30 2.99
CA LEU A 320 -9.75 10.14 2.77
C LEU A 320 -9.60 11.14 3.92
N ASP A 321 -8.56 10.98 4.70
CA ASP A 321 -8.23 11.90 5.79
C ASP A 321 -7.18 12.92 5.31
N ILE A 322 -7.35 14.19 5.71
CA ILE A 322 -6.47 15.30 5.28
C ILE A 322 -5.87 16.05 6.47
N ASP A 323 -6.20 15.65 7.68
CA ASP A 323 -5.69 16.27 8.90
C ASP A 323 -4.20 15.96 9.16
N GLU A 324 -3.59 16.67 10.11
CA GLU A 324 -2.16 16.53 10.41
C GLU A 324 -1.78 15.16 10.94
N TRP A 325 -2.72 14.43 11.56
CA TRP A 325 -2.45 13.13 12.19
C TRP A 325 -2.56 11.97 11.23
N PHE A 326 -3.52 12.01 10.32
CA PHE A 326 -3.87 10.87 9.49
C PHE A 326 -3.82 11.16 7.98
N GLY A 327 -3.70 12.41 7.57
CA GLY A 327 -3.55 12.80 6.17
C GLY A 327 -2.14 12.55 5.66
N THR A 328 -2.00 11.93 4.48
CA THR A 328 -0.72 11.79 3.79
C THR A 328 -0.41 13.06 2.99
N VAL A 329 0.85 13.25 2.62
CA VAL A 329 1.32 14.53 2.07
C VAL A 329 0.63 14.91 0.77
N ILE A 330 0.54 14.01 -0.22
CA ILE A 330 -0.10 14.30 -1.52
C ILE A 330 -1.59 14.58 -1.31
N ASN A 331 -2.28 13.76 -0.51
CA ASN A 331 -3.70 13.92 -0.20
C ASN A 331 -3.97 15.30 0.46
N ARG A 332 -3.07 15.75 1.35
CA ARG A 332 -3.16 17.09 1.94
C ARG A 332 -2.86 18.19 0.94
N PHE A 333 -1.87 18.03 0.07
CA PHE A 333 -1.54 19.04 -0.93
C PHE A 333 -2.72 19.31 -1.88
N VAL A 334 -3.37 18.26 -2.38
CA VAL A 334 -4.57 18.42 -3.23
C VAL A 334 -5.67 19.15 -2.46
N ALA A 335 -5.94 18.75 -1.21
CA ALA A 335 -6.95 19.41 -0.38
C ALA A 335 -6.58 20.89 -0.11
N GLN A 336 -5.31 21.21 0.18
CA GLN A 336 -4.83 22.58 0.36
C GLN A 336 -5.04 23.43 -0.90
N ALA A 337 -4.69 22.89 -2.07
CA ALA A 337 -4.89 23.60 -3.35
C ALA A 337 -6.36 23.96 -3.56
N ILE A 338 -7.28 23.03 -3.29
CA ILE A 338 -8.73 23.21 -3.49
C ILE A 338 -9.31 24.32 -2.62
N VAL A 339 -8.84 24.46 -1.38
CA VAL A 339 -9.35 25.48 -0.43
C VAL A 339 -8.44 26.72 -0.31
N GLY A 340 -7.50 26.90 -1.23
CA GLY A 340 -6.64 28.07 -1.31
C GLY A 340 -5.67 28.23 -0.13
N ILE A 341 -5.31 27.13 0.55
CA ILE A 341 -4.22 27.11 1.52
C ILE A 341 -2.92 26.84 0.78
N PRO A 342 -1.81 27.57 1.01
CA PRO A 342 -0.54 27.25 0.40
C PRO A 342 -0.09 25.83 0.70
N LEU A 343 0.43 25.11 -0.31
CA LEU A 343 1.00 23.77 -0.12
C LEU A 343 2.17 23.84 0.85
N THR A 344 2.10 23.10 1.94
CA THR A 344 2.97 23.30 3.09
C THR A 344 4.12 22.30 3.12
N LEU A 345 5.34 22.77 2.82
CA LEU A 345 6.58 22.01 2.92
C LEU A 345 7.20 22.19 4.30
N TYR A 346 7.58 21.08 4.96
CA TYR A 346 8.31 21.11 6.22
C TYR A 346 9.81 21.25 5.94
N GLY A 347 10.46 22.23 6.58
CA GLY A 347 11.88 22.53 6.38
C GLY A 347 12.20 22.90 4.93
N SER A 348 13.18 22.23 4.33
CA SER A 348 13.59 22.47 2.94
C SER A 348 12.60 21.94 1.90
N GLY A 349 11.84 20.88 2.24
CA GLY A 349 11.02 20.13 1.30
C GLY A 349 11.82 19.14 0.43
N GLU A 350 13.12 19.03 0.62
CA GLU A 350 14.00 18.13 -0.16
C GLU A 350 14.00 16.67 0.37
N GLN A 351 13.24 16.40 1.43
CA GLN A 351 13.07 15.04 1.95
C GLN A 351 12.47 14.13 0.86
N ILE A 352 13.16 13.06 0.53
CA ILE A 352 12.70 12.05 -0.43
C ILE A 352 11.95 10.95 0.31
N ARG A 353 10.84 10.49 -0.27
CA ARG A 353 10.05 9.37 0.24
C ARG A 353 9.59 8.48 -0.92
N GLY A 354 9.32 7.21 -0.61
CA GLY A 354 8.66 6.29 -1.54
C GLY A 354 7.15 6.48 -1.53
N PHE A 355 6.54 6.44 -2.70
CA PHE A 355 5.10 6.62 -2.90
C PHE A 355 4.53 5.52 -3.77
N ILE A 356 3.23 5.25 -3.60
CA ILE A 356 2.49 4.32 -4.44
C ILE A 356 1.02 4.76 -4.53
N ALA A 357 0.45 4.71 -5.74
CA ALA A 357 -0.97 4.96 -5.95
C ALA A 357 -1.83 3.86 -5.32
N LEU A 358 -3.04 4.21 -4.88
CA LEU A 358 -3.98 3.29 -4.23
C LEU A 358 -4.24 2.04 -5.06
N GLU A 359 -4.49 2.20 -6.36
CA GLU A 359 -4.76 1.09 -7.28
C GLU A 359 -3.55 0.15 -7.43
N ASP A 360 -2.35 0.70 -7.61
CA ASP A 360 -1.11 -0.08 -7.69
C ASP A 360 -0.83 -0.85 -6.39
N ALA A 361 -1.18 -0.25 -5.24
CA ALA A 361 -1.06 -0.94 -3.95
C ALA A 361 -1.98 -2.18 -3.88
N MET A 362 -3.21 -2.10 -4.41
CA MET A 362 -4.13 -3.26 -4.48
C MET A 362 -3.58 -4.36 -5.37
N GLN A 363 -2.98 -4.00 -6.50
CA GLN A 363 -2.31 -4.95 -7.39
C GLN A 363 -1.14 -5.66 -6.69
N CYS A 364 -0.29 -4.92 -5.96
CA CYS A 364 0.79 -5.51 -5.15
C CYS A 364 0.26 -6.51 -4.14
N MET A 365 -0.74 -6.12 -3.35
CA MET A 365 -1.31 -6.98 -2.31
C MET A 365 -1.89 -8.26 -2.89
N THR A 366 -2.57 -8.17 -4.04
CA THR A 366 -3.10 -9.35 -4.74
C THR A 366 -1.98 -10.33 -5.09
N ARG A 367 -0.86 -9.84 -5.62
CA ARG A 367 0.29 -10.70 -5.97
C ARG A 367 0.88 -11.41 -4.75
N LEU A 368 1.01 -10.72 -3.63
CA LEU A 368 1.50 -11.33 -2.39
C LEU A 368 0.54 -12.38 -1.83
N ILE A 369 -0.77 -12.15 -1.97
CA ILE A 369 -1.81 -13.09 -1.51
C ILE A 369 -1.75 -14.39 -2.32
N ILE A 370 -1.63 -14.31 -3.65
CA ILE A 370 -1.64 -15.48 -4.52
C ILE A 370 -0.30 -16.21 -4.61
N HIS A 371 0.77 -15.62 -4.11
CA HIS A 371 2.12 -16.20 -4.07
C HIS A 371 2.66 -16.20 -2.64
N PRO A 372 2.06 -17.00 -1.73
CA PRO A 372 2.51 -17.04 -0.34
C PRO A 372 3.95 -17.54 -0.24
N PRO A 373 4.71 -17.11 0.77
CA PRO A 373 6.03 -17.69 1.02
C PRO A 373 5.92 -19.16 1.40
N GLU A 374 7.03 -19.90 1.33
CA GLU A 374 7.09 -21.26 1.85
C GLU A 374 6.88 -21.27 3.38
N PRO A 375 6.39 -22.38 3.97
CA PRO A 375 6.26 -22.52 5.41
C PRO A 375 7.59 -22.22 6.13
N GLY A 376 7.54 -21.42 7.17
CA GLY A 376 8.70 -20.96 7.91
C GLY A 376 9.42 -19.75 7.30
N GLN A 377 9.01 -19.31 6.12
CA GLN A 377 9.65 -18.16 5.46
C GLN A 377 8.98 -16.84 5.83
N TYR A 378 9.83 -15.86 6.09
CA TYR A 378 9.49 -14.45 6.25
C TYR A 378 10.07 -13.68 5.06
N GLY A 379 9.18 -13.19 4.19
CA GLY A 379 9.53 -12.38 3.04
C GLY A 379 9.32 -10.90 3.31
N VAL A 380 10.11 -10.03 2.70
CA VAL A 380 9.96 -8.58 2.79
C VAL A 380 9.91 -7.98 1.40
N VAL A 381 9.00 -7.02 1.20
CA VAL A 381 8.90 -6.26 -0.04
C VAL A 381 8.83 -4.76 0.26
N ASN A 382 9.60 -3.96 -0.47
CA ASN A 382 9.45 -2.52 -0.48
C ASN A 382 8.33 -2.14 -1.46
N GLN A 383 7.19 -1.67 -0.95
CA GLN A 383 6.01 -1.34 -1.75
C GLN A 383 6.03 0.13 -2.15
N ILE A 384 6.62 0.42 -3.28
CA ILE A 384 6.68 1.75 -3.88
C ILE A 384 6.48 1.66 -5.39
N SER A 385 5.95 2.71 -6.02
CA SER A 385 5.93 2.88 -7.48
C SER A 385 6.90 3.98 -7.95
N GLY A 386 7.32 4.86 -7.05
CA GLY A 386 8.29 5.91 -7.31
C GLY A 386 8.74 6.57 -6.01
N TYR A 387 9.79 7.36 -6.08
CA TYR A 387 10.26 8.17 -4.96
C TYR A 387 10.52 9.61 -5.41
N TYR A 388 10.04 10.54 -4.61
CA TYR A 388 10.00 11.95 -4.96
C TYR A 388 10.39 12.81 -3.76
N SER A 389 10.98 13.99 -4.02
CA SER A 389 11.07 15.01 -2.98
C SER A 389 9.69 15.62 -2.72
N LEU A 390 9.44 16.05 -1.49
CA LEU A 390 8.16 16.69 -1.16
C LEU A 390 7.96 17.99 -1.96
N ARG A 391 9.06 18.64 -2.35
CA ARG A 391 9.06 19.84 -3.17
C ARG A 391 8.63 19.54 -4.60
N ASP A 392 9.16 18.49 -5.23
CA ASP A 392 8.74 18.08 -6.57
C ASP A 392 7.25 17.69 -6.59
N LEU A 393 6.76 17.01 -5.55
CA LEU A 393 5.33 16.71 -5.41
C LEU A 393 4.46 17.96 -5.29
N ALA A 394 4.89 18.96 -4.51
CA ALA A 394 4.15 20.21 -4.38
C ALA A 394 4.05 20.94 -5.73
N VAL A 395 5.14 20.96 -6.51
CA VAL A 395 5.15 21.55 -7.86
C VAL A 395 4.19 20.80 -8.79
N THR A 396 4.21 19.46 -8.77
CA THR A 396 3.30 18.63 -9.60
C THR A 396 1.84 18.92 -9.27
N VAL A 397 1.47 18.89 -7.98
CA VAL A 397 0.11 19.22 -7.53
C VAL A 397 -0.30 20.64 -7.93
N ALA A 398 0.61 21.62 -7.77
CA ALA A 398 0.34 23.00 -8.11
C ALA A 398 0.14 23.20 -9.63
N LYS A 399 0.96 22.53 -10.46
CA LYS A 399 0.83 22.58 -11.93
C LYS A 399 -0.52 22.02 -12.37
N ILE A 400 -0.92 20.86 -11.88
CA ILE A 400 -2.21 20.24 -12.23
C ILE A 400 -3.36 21.11 -11.75
N GLY A 401 -3.34 21.57 -10.49
CA GLY A 401 -4.37 22.45 -9.96
C GLY A 401 -4.54 23.75 -10.75
N LYS A 402 -3.42 24.36 -11.18
CA LYS A 402 -3.44 25.57 -12.01
C LYS A 402 -3.93 25.30 -13.43
N ASN A 403 -3.33 24.33 -14.13
CA ASN A 403 -3.53 24.14 -15.55
C ASN A 403 -4.87 23.46 -15.89
N GLU A 404 -5.27 22.46 -15.11
CA GLU A 404 -6.45 21.65 -15.39
C GLU A 404 -7.72 22.16 -14.65
N PHE A 405 -7.52 22.78 -13.47
CA PHE A 405 -8.65 23.19 -12.62
C PHE A 405 -8.73 24.70 -12.38
N GLY A 406 -7.82 25.51 -12.96
CA GLY A 406 -7.81 26.96 -12.87
C GLY A 406 -7.61 27.50 -11.46
N LEU A 407 -6.96 26.75 -10.56
CA LEU A 407 -6.73 27.16 -9.19
C LEU A 407 -5.50 28.03 -9.05
N GLU A 408 -5.59 29.06 -8.18
CA GLU A 408 -4.40 29.81 -7.76
C GLU A 408 -3.71 29.06 -6.62
N VAL A 409 -2.67 28.28 -6.93
CA VAL A 409 -1.95 27.47 -5.95
C VAL A 409 -0.64 28.15 -5.55
N LYS A 410 -0.43 28.29 -4.24
CA LYS A 410 0.81 28.79 -3.65
C LYS A 410 1.55 27.66 -2.93
N ILE A 411 2.86 27.78 -2.82
CA ILE A 411 3.71 26.88 -2.04
C ILE A 411 4.36 27.67 -0.91
N GLN A 412 4.42 27.12 0.30
CA GLN A 412 5.12 27.72 1.43
C GLN A 412 6.02 26.71 2.14
N ARG A 413 7.13 27.21 2.67
CA ARG A 413 7.95 26.46 3.62
C ARG A 413 7.59 26.89 5.03
N VAL A 414 7.51 25.90 5.92
CA VAL A 414 7.31 26.13 7.35
C VAL A 414 8.43 25.42 8.13
N GLU A 415 8.58 25.76 9.39
CA GLU A 415 9.46 25.01 10.30
C GLU A 415 9.07 23.52 10.27
N ASN A 416 10.08 22.65 10.35
CA ASN A 416 9.82 21.22 10.42
C ASN A 416 9.41 20.84 11.85
N PRO A 417 8.14 20.44 12.11
CA PRO A 417 7.71 20.05 13.44
C PRO A 417 8.17 18.64 13.84
N ARG A 418 8.81 17.92 12.92
CA ARG A 418 9.35 16.58 13.13
C ARG A 418 10.82 16.64 13.50
N VAL A 419 11.28 15.66 14.28
CA VAL A 419 12.70 15.51 14.60
C VAL A 419 13.33 14.59 13.55
N GLU A 420 13.61 15.15 12.38
CA GLU A 420 14.25 14.43 11.27
C GLU A 420 15.20 15.37 10.52
N ALA A 421 16.18 14.80 9.81
CA ALA A 421 17.05 15.59 8.94
C ALA A 421 16.26 16.12 7.73
N ASP A 422 16.48 17.39 7.38
CA ASP A 422 15.83 18.02 6.23
C ASP A 422 16.28 17.43 4.89
N VAL A 423 17.51 16.93 4.84
CA VAL A 423 18.08 16.23 3.68
C VAL A 423 18.77 14.98 4.17
N HIS A 424 18.44 13.86 3.59
CA HIS A 424 19.07 12.58 3.88
C HIS A 424 19.10 11.72 2.61
N PRO A 425 20.10 10.82 2.48
CA PRO A 425 20.10 9.84 1.40
C PRO A 425 18.85 8.95 1.46
N PHE A 426 18.29 8.64 0.31
CA PHE A 426 17.17 7.72 0.16
C PHE A 426 17.43 6.82 -1.05
N GLU A 427 17.95 5.66 -0.79
CA GLU A 427 18.31 4.66 -1.81
C GLU A 427 17.62 3.34 -1.49
N PRO A 428 16.31 3.21 -1.78
CA PRO A 428 15.59 1.98 -1.56
C PRO A 428 16.01 0.93 -2.59
N ILE A 429 16.36 -0.25 -2.12
CA ILE A 429 16.43 -1.42 -2.98
C ILE A 429 14.99 -1.86 -3.23
N TYR A 430 14.62 -1.98 -4.50
CA TYR A 430 13.28 -2.30 -4.94
C TYR A 430 13.38 -3.38 -6.01
N GLU A 431 13.48 -4.61 -5.57
CA GLU A 431 13.73 -5.74 -6.44
C GLU A 431 12.69 -6.84 -6.32
N ASN A 432 12.20 -7.10 -5.10
CA ASN A 432 11.35 -8.25 -4.86
C ASN A 432 10.01 -8.14 -5.59
N LEU A 433 9.33 -7.00 -5.54
CA LEU A 433 8.06 -6.85 -6.26
C LEU A 433 8.20 -6.99 -7.78
N PRO A 434 9.13 -6.30 -8.47
CA PRO A 434 9.29 -6.49 -9.91
C PRO A 434 9.90 -7.83 -10.30
N LYS A 435 10.91 -8.34 -9.56
CA LYS A 435 11.63 -9.57 -9.94
C LYS A 435 10.88 -10.85 -9.57
N LEU A 436 10.29 -10.91 -8.36
CA LEU A 436 9.61 -12.12 -7.89
C LEU A 436 8.14 -12.16 -8.31
N PHE A 437 7.49 -11.02 -8.44
CA PHE A 437 6.04 -10.95 -8.68
C PHE A 437 5.67 -10.23 -9.97
N GLY A 438 6.65 -9.82 -10.78
CA GLY A 438 6.41 -9.13 -12.03
C GLY A 438 5.62 -7.83 -11.91
N PHE A 439 5.64 -7.20 -10.73
CA PHE A 439 4.89 -5.97 -10.51
C PHE A 439 5.47 -4.82 -11.32
N LYS A 440 4.60 -4.09 -12.00
CA LYS A 440 4.91 -2.81 -12.64
C LYS A 440 3.83 -1.82 -12.27
N PRO A 441 4.20 -0.60 -11.82
CA PRO A 441 3.24 0.47 -11.62
C PRO A 441 2.46 0.75 -12.91
N SER A 442 1.15 0.92 -12.79
CA SER A 442 0.24 1.19 -13.91
C SER A 442 -0.35 2.59 -13.87
N VAL A 443 -0.28 3.26 -12.71
CA VAL A 443 -0.87 4.58 -12.50
C VAL A 443 0.23 5.62 -12.35
N SER A 444 0.23 6.64 -13.21
CA SER A 444 1.17 7.77 -13.09
C SER A 444 0.79 8.67 -11.91
N LEU A 445 1.78 9.39 -11.39
CA LEU A 445 1.57 10.35 -10.31
C LEU A 445 0.56 11.44 -10.73
N GLU A 446 0.72 11.96 -11.93
CA GLU A 446 -0.11 13.03 -12.49
C GLU A 446 -1.56 12.57 -12.70
N GLU A 447 -1.76 11.37 -13.20
CA GLU A 447 -3.09 10.79 -13.43
C GLU A 447 -3.87 10.67 -12.11
N GLU A 448 -3.25 10.11 -11.08
CA GLU A 448 -3.95 9.95 -9.80
C GLU A 448 -4.21 11.29 -9.10
N ILE A 449 -3.27 12.24 -9.19
CA ILE A 449 -3.49 13.61 -8.68
C ILE A 449 -4.67 14.27 -9.43
N TYR A 450 -4.76 14.10 -10.74
CA TYR A 450 -5.89 14.60 -11.53
C TYR A 450 -7.22 13.99 -11.05
N ARG A 451 -7.30 12.66 -10.92
CA ARG A 451 -8.48 11.94 -10.38
C ARG A 451 -8.86 12.42 -8.97
N MET A 452 -7.86 12.73 -8.13
CA MET A 452 -8.10 13.29 -6.81
C MET A 452 -8.75 14.67 -6.90
N PHE A 453 -8.28 15.55 -7.78
CA PHE A 453 -8.92 16.85 -7.98
C PHE A 453 -10.36 16.70 -8.47
N GLU A 454 -10.62 15.84 -9.46
CA GLU A 454 -11.96 15.58 -9.97
C GLU A 454 -12.95 15.18 -8.85
N LEU A 455 -12.55 14.25 -7.98
CA LEU A 455 -13.38 13.81 -6.87
C LEU A 455 -13.53 14.90 -5.80
N LEU A 456 -12.42 15.49 -5.37
CA LEU A 456 -12.41 16.40 -4.22
C LEU A 456 -13.00 17.79 -4.54
N MET A 457 -13.09 18.18 -5.81
CA MET A 457 -13.76 19.39 -6.27
C MET A 457 -15.29 19.25 -6.29
N GLN A 458 -15.86 18.05 -6.12
CA GLN A 458 -17.31 17.90 -5.99
C GLN A 458 -17.85 18.77 -4.84
N PRO A 459 -18.95 19.50 -5.03
CA PRO A 459 -19.39 20.54 -4.08
C PRO A 459 -19.50 20.07 -2.62
N GLU A 460 -20.08 18.88 -2.40
CA GLU A 460 -20.21 18.29 -1.07
C GLU A 460 -18.85 18.01 -0.42
N ILE A 461 -17.90 17.44 -1.17
CA ILE A 461 -16.58 17.08 -0.64
C ILE A 461 -15.76 18.34 -0.41
N LYS A 462 -15.77 19.28 -1.35
CA LYS A 462 -15.11 20.58 -1.21
C LYS A 462 -15.57 21.32 0.04
N GLN A 463 -16.89 21.35 0.31
CA GLN A 463 -17.44 21.94 1.53
C GLN A 463 -16.85 21.26 2.78
N ARG A 464 -16.75 19.94 2.81
CA ARG A 464 -16.16 19.19 3.93
C ARG A 464 -14.66 19.48 4.14
N ILE A 465 -13.91 19.70 3.06
CA ILE A 465 -12.51 20.14 3.13
C ILE A 465 -12.46 21.54 3.76
N GLU A 466 -13.31 22.47 3.30
CA GLU A 466 -13.34 23.84 3.82
C GLU A 466 -13.69 23.89 5.32
N GLU A 467 -14.64 23.08 5.78
CA GLU A 467 -15.00 22.96 7.20
C GLU A 467 -13.82 22.52 8.07
N LYS A 468 -12.90 21.72 7.52
CA LYS A 468 -11.74 21.16 8.23
C LYS A 468 -10.41 21.77 7.83
N ARG A 469 -10.42 22.87 7.06
CA ARG A 469 -9.21 23.51 6.54
C ARG A 469 -8.15 23.80 7.61
N HIS A 470 -8.57 24.12 8.84
CA HIS A 470 -7.68 24.42 9.96
C HIS A 470 -7.01 23.16 10.59
N HIS A 471 -7.44 21.95 10.22
CA HIS A 471 -6.80 20.69 10.63
C HIS A 471 -5.73 20.20 9.65
N ILE A 472 -5.63 20.78 8.46
CA ILE A 472 -4.68 20.36 7.42
C ILE A 472 -3.24 20.76 7.80
N LEU A 473 -3.09 21.90 8.51
CA LEU A 473 -1.78 22.45 8.88
C LEU A 473 -1.21 21.75 10.14
N PRO A 474 0.12 21.60 10.24
CA PRO A 474 0.75 21.01 11.40
C PRO A 474 0.60 21.90 12.63
N LYS A 475 0.34 21.27 13.78
CA LYS A 475 0.21 21.95 15.08
C LYS A 475 1.04 21.28 16.16
N THR A 476 1.41 20.01 15.95
CA THR A 476 2.05 19.16 16.97
C THR A 476 3.54 19.07 16.69
N TRP A 477 4.36 19.56 17.64
CA TRP A 477 5.80 19.38 17.64
C TRP A 477 6.17 18.03 18.27
N TRP A 478 6.95 17.23 17.56
CA TRP A 478 7.41 15.93 18.07
C TRP A 478 8.45 16.07 19.19
N SER A 479 9.11 17.23 19.27
CA SER A 479 9.99 17.60 20.39
C SER A 479 9.22 17.90 21.69
N GLY A 480 7.90 18.01 21.66
CA GLY A 480 7.07 18.39 22.80
C GLY A 480 6.94 19.91 23.00
N GLU A 481 7.47 20.73 22.09
CA GLU A 481 7.30 22.17 22.13
C GLU A 481 5.83 22.59 22.01
N LYS A 482 5.44 23.65 22.74
CA LYS A 482 4.06 24.16 22.75
C LYS A 482 3.96 25.53 22.04
N ARG A 483 4.55 25.66 20.89
CA ARG A 483 4.49 26.87 20.05
C ARG A 483 3.88 26.57 18.68
N ARG A 484 3.48 27.60 17.99
CA ARG A 484 3.00 27.47 16.61
C ARG A 484 4.17 27.15 15.66
N VAL A 485 3.87 26.41 14.61
CA VAL A 485 4.78 26.21 13.48
C VAL A 485 4.77 27.48 12.63
N GLU A 486 5.93 28.09 12.41
CA GLU A 486 6.05 29.37 11.70
C GLU A 486 6.30 29.18 10.21
N THR A 487 5.79 30.12 9.41
CA THR A 487 6.10 30.19 7.99
C THR A 487 7.49 30.79 7.79
N LEU A 488 8.35 30.06 7.09
CA LEU A 488 9.72 30.49 6.77
C LEU A 488 9.76 31.30 5.47
N GLU A 489 9.01 30.86 4.45
CA GLU A 489 9.07 31.42 3.11
C GLU A 489 7.80 31.11 2.32
N ILE A 490 7.40 32.05 1.44
CA ILE A 490 6.41 31.77 0.37
C ILE A 490 7.19 31.66 -0.94
N ILE A 491 7.01 30.56 -1.63
CA ILE A 491 7.75 30.20 -2.84
C ILE A 491 6.98 30.67 -4.07
N GLU A 492 7.66 31.33 -4.99
CA GLU A 492 7.10 31.68 -6.29
C GLU A 492 6.99 30.44 -7.18
N LEU A 493 5.77 30.03 -7.50
CA LEU A 493 5.49 28.79 -8.24
C LEU A 493 6.21 28.73 -9.58
N GLU A 494 6.27 29.81 -10.35
CA GLU A 494 6.90 29.84 -11.67
C GLU A 494 8.40 29.52 -11.60
N LYS A 495 9.10 30.04 -10.60
CA LYS A 495 10.52 29.73 -10.38
C LYS A 495 10.73 28.24 -10.02
N GLU A 496 9.82 27.68 -9.28
CA GLU A 496 9.90 26.25 -8.92
C GLU A 496 9.57 25.33 -10.09
N ILE A 497 8.62 25.70 -10.94
CA ILE A 497 8.33 24.98 -12.18
C ILE A 497 9.59 24.96 -13.06
N ASP A 498 10.21 26.12 -13.29
CA ASP A 498 11.45 26.20 -14.08
C ASP A 498 12.59 25.36 -13.50
N ARG A 499 12.72 25.34 -12.16
CA ARG A 499 13.71 24.51 -11.45
C ARG A 499 13.43 23.03 -11.65
N HIS A 500 12.19 22.60 -11.48
CA HIS A 500 11.76 21.21 -11.64
C HIS A 500 11.98 20.72 -13.08
N GLU A 501 11.62 21.50 -14.07
CA GLU A 501 11.83 21.18 -15.49
C GLU A 501 13.31 21.08 -15.89
N LYS A 502 14.16 21.95 -15.32
CA LYS A 502 15.61 21.84 -15.50
C LYS A 502 16.16 20.55 -14.86
N LYS A 503 15.66 20.16 -13.68
CA LYS A 503 16.04 18.92 -12.99
C LYS A 503 15.68 17.70 -13.83
N LEU A 504 14.46 17.63 -14.37
CA LEU A 504 14.02 16.53 -15.25
C LEU A 504 14.88 16.43 -16.53
N LYS A 505 15.29 17.55 -17.13
CA LYS A 505 16.18 17.54 -18.31
C LYS A 505 17.59 17.05 -18.02
N ILE A 506 18.08 17.23 -16.79
CA ILE A 506 19.44 16.82 -16.37
C ILE A 506 19.48 15.35 -15.99
N TYR A 507 18.48 14.85 -15.28
CA TYR A 507 18.48 13.51 -14.69
C TYR A 507 17.65 12.47 -15.44
N GLY A 508 16.90 12.86 -16.49
CA GLY A 508 16.27 11.95 -17.44
C GLY A 508 15.28 10.97 -16.82
N HIS A 509 14.25 11.48 -16.17
CA HIS A 509 13.10 10.66 -15.71
C HIS A 509 11.81 11.17 -16.31
#